data_fa2e0ef311a7cc41cfd3239b18ab2e49
#
_entry.id   fa2e0ef311a7cc41cfd3239b18ab2e49
#
_cell.length_a   1.000
_cell.length_b   1.000
_cell.length_c   1.000
_cell.angle_alpha   90.00
_cell.angle_beta   90.00
_cell.angle_gamma   90.00
#
_symmetry.space_group_name_H-M   'P 1'
#
loop_
_entity.id
_entity.type
_entity.pdbx_description
1 polymer ?
#
loop_
_entity_poly.entity_id
_entity_poly.type
_entity_poly.pdbx_seq_one_letter_code
_entity_poly.pdbx_strand_id
1 'polypeptide(L)'
;MKLSGTLKFYHFFYILAWSMLAYSLLSATGRNVAPDAVTRATVWNQYEGDLIFLGDGKVPPLDPDAQALVWQGGGVLVFEWDEALPLEKVRVYIGEIGNNYEVRAYLGGRLDESGAIREPKGVRTARVEDNARVVDQWTEVFFPEGTVADNMELVALGSITIYEVEIYALNEHATAVENTGWGRVKMAHRPQ
;
A
#
# COMPACT_ATOMS: atom_id res chain seq x y z
N MET A 1 -25.49 -52.56 -10.38
CA MET A 1 -25.43 -51.40 -9.47
C MET A 1 -24.35 -50.42 -9.99
N LYS A 2 -24.75 -49.35 -10.74
CA LYS A 2 -23.84 -48.36 -11.35
C LYS A 2 -24.07 -47.01 -10.67
N LEU A 3 -23.32 -46.70 -9.61
CA LEU A 3 -23.38 -45.44 -8.87
C LEU A 3 -22.01 -44.80 -8.64
N SER A 4 -20.99 -45.06 -9.51
CA SER A 4 -19.64 -44.57 -9.27
C SER A 4 -19.21 -43.34 -10.12
N GLY A 5 -20.01 -42.96 -11.12
CA GLY A 5 -19.65 -41.88 -12.04
C GLY A 5 -20.03 -40.47 -11.54
N THR A 6 -21.16 -40.33 -10.90
CA THR A 6 -21.71 -39.04 -10.44
C THR A 6 -20.89 -38.42 -9.29
N LEU A 7 -20.39 -39.25 -8.37
CA LEU A 7 -19.64 -38.77 -7.21
C LEU A 7 -18.29 -38.14 -7.61
N LYS A 8 -17.62 -38.70 -8.63
CA LYS A 8 -16.34 -38.16 -9.16
C LYS A 8 -16.53 -36.82 -9.87
N PHE A 9 -17.69 -36.61 -10.51
CA PHE A 9 -17.97 -35.38 -11.23
C PHE A 9 -18.20 -34.22 -10.27
N TYR A 10 -18.88 -34.40 -9.14
CA TYR A 10 -19.07 -33.37 -8.12
C TYR A 10 -17.77 -32.96 -7.44
N HIS A 11 -16.87 -33.90 -7.16
CA HIS A 11 -15.56 -33.58 -6.58
C HIS A 11 -14.71 -32.72 -7.51
N PHE A 12 -14.75 -32.97 -8.82
CA PHE A 12 -14.03 -32.18 -9.80
C PHE A 12 -14.55 -30.74 -9.86
N PHE A 13 -15.87 -30.54 -9.85
CA PHE A 13 -16.47 -29.21 -9.80
C PHE A 13 -16.17 -28.43 -8.51
N TYR A 14 -16.15 -29.12 -7.36
CA TYR A 14 -15.78 -28.51 -6.09
C TYR A 14 -14.32 -28.03 -6.10
N ILE A 15 -13.41 -28.84 -6.58
CA ILE A 15 -11.99 -28.47 -6.67
C ILE A 15 -11.81 -27.30 -7.64
N LEU A 16 -12.51 -27.29 -8.78
CA LEU A 16 -12.44 -26.18 -9.75
C LEU A 16 -13.02 -24.88 -9.17
N ALA A 17 -14.14 -24.94 -8.47
CA ALA A 17 -14.76 -23.80 -7.83
C ALA A 17 -13.87 -23.21 -6.72
N TRP A 18 -13.26 -24.07 -5.89
CA TRP A 18 -12.32 -23.64 -4.86
C TRP A 18 -11.03 -23.06 -5.43
N SER A 19 -10.51 -23.62 -6.53
CA SER A 19 -9.33 -23.07 -7.21
C SER A 19 -9.61 -21.72 -7.86
N MET A 20 -10.79 -21.52 -8.47
CA MET A 20 -11.21 -20.22 -8.99
C MET A 20 -11.42 -19.18 -7.88
N LEU A 21 -12.01 -19.57 -6.74
CA LEU A 21 -12.17 -18.68 -5.59
C LEU A 21 -10.81 -18.29 -4.99
N ALA A 22 -9.90 -19.24 -4.83
CA ALA A 22 -8.56 -18.98 -4.37
C ALA A 22 -7.77 -18.08 -5.33
N TYR A 23 -7.95 -18.26 -6.65
CA TYR A 23 -7.30 -17.42 -7.66
C TYR A 23 -7.84 -15.98 -7.66
N SER A 24 -9.15 -15.80 -7.46
CA SER A 24 -9.76 -14.47 -7.35
C SER A 24 -9.35 -13.74 -6.06
N LEU A 25 -9.11 -14.47 -4.96
CA LEU A 25 -8.60 -13.89 -3.71
C LEU A 25 -7.11 -13.51 -3.80
N LEU A 26 -6.29 -14.27 -4.55
CA LEU A 26 -4.88 -13.92 -4.77
C LEU A 26 -4.71 -12.73 -5.72
N SER A 27 -5.60 -12.54 -6.68
CA SER A 27 -5.52 -11.42 -7.63
C SER A 27 -6.04 -10.09 -7.07
N ALA A 28 -6.67 -10.10 -5.89
CA ALA A 28 -7.16 -8.91 -5.21
C ALA A 28 -6.13 -8.30 -4.24
N THR A 29 -4.97 -8.93 -4.02
CA THR A 29 -3.92 -8.34 -3.19
C THR A 29 -3.11 -7.34 -3.99
N GLY A 30 -3.14 -6.08 -3.58
CA GLY A 30 -2.27 -5.04 -4.13
C GLY A 30 -0.79 -5.43 -4.03
N ARG A 31 0.04 -4.87 -4.90
CA ARG A 31 1.49 -5.04 -4.87
C ARG A 31 2.09 -4.04 -3.88
N ASN A 32 3.03 -4.48 -3.01
CA ASN A 32 3.85 -3.54 -2.24
C ASN A 32 4.80 -2.80 -3.17
N VAL A 33 4.64 -1.48 -3.25
CA VAL A 33 5.41 -0.56 -4.10
C VAL A 33 6.39 0.33 -3.32
N ALA A 34 6.48 0.15 -2.00
CA ALA A 34 7.43 0.91 -1.18
C ALA A 34 8.90 0.66 -1.58
N PRO A 35 9.33 -0.59 -1.91
CA PRO A 35 10.69 -0.84 -2.36
C PRO A 35 11.06 -0.18 -3.70
N ASP A 36 10.06 0.15 -4.52
CA ASP A 36 10.25 0.80 -5.83
C ASP A 36 10.31 2.35 -5.70
N ALA A 37 9.98 2.89 -4.53
CA ALA A 37 9.96 4.32 -4.30
C ALA A 37 11.36 4.88 -4.03
N VAL A 38 11.62 6.10 -4.49
CA VAL A 38 12.71 6.91 -3.96
C VAL A 38 12.27 7.48 -2.61
N THR A 39 12.85 6.98 -1.51
CA THR A 39 12.51 7.39 -0.16
C THR A 39 13.45 8.47 0.35
N ARG A 40 12.90 9.54 0.91
CA ARG A 40 13.66 10.67 1.46
C ARG A 40 13.03 11.16 2.77
N ALA A 41 13.87 11.64 3.69
CA ALA A 41 13.44 12.41 4.85
C ALA A 41 13.58 13.91 4.57
N THR A 42 12.64 14.72 5.05
CA THR A 42 12.77 16.17 4.93
C THR A 42 13.92 16.69 5.78
N VAL A 43 14.56 17.78 5.38
CA VAL A 43 15.75 18.36 6.02
C VAL A 43 15.55 18.78 7.49
N TRP A 44 14.31 18.88 7.94
CA TRP A 44 13.95 19.26 9.32
C TRP A 44 13.87 18.05 10.27
N ASN A 45 14.02 16.83 9.74
CA ASN A 45 13.85 15.61 10.53
C ASN A 45 15.13 15.31 11.30
N GLN A 46 14.98 15.10 12.61
CA GLN A 46 16.02 14.49 13.44
C GLN A 46 15.64 13.03 13.65
N TYR A 47 16.38 12.12 13.04
CA TYR A 47 16.19 10.68 13.16
C TYR A 47 17.53 9.96 13.24
N GLU A 48 17.49 8.77 13.82
CA GLU A 48 18.58 7.79 13.84
C GLU A 48 18.17 6.58 12.98
N GLY A 49 19.13 5.92 12.35
CA GLY A 49 18.90 4.81 11.42
C GLY A 49 19.06 5.22 9.97
N ASP A 50 18.86 4.26 9.06
CA ASP A 50 18.94 4.47 7.61
C ASP A 50 17.56 4.24 6.98
N LEU A 51 17.22 5.05 5.97
CA LEU A 51 15.95 4.97 5.25
C LEU A 51 15.78 3.64 4.49
N ILE A 52 16.89 2.96 4.17
CA ILE A 52 16.85 1.66 3.49
C ILE A 52 16.16 0.58 4.33
N PHE A 53 16.14 0.71 5.65
CA PHE A 53 15.50 -0.25 6.54
C PHE A 53 13.97 -0.21 6.46
N LEU A 54 13.41 0.89 5.95
CA LEU A 54 11.96 1.06 5.84
C LEU A 54 11.30 0.21 4.74
N GLY A 55 12.06 -0.49 3.93
CA GLY A 55 11.55 -1.32 2.83
C GLY A 55 12.36 -2.60 2.63
N ASP A 56 13.13 -3.05 3.63
CA ASP A 56 13.97 -4.25 3.53
C ASP A 56 13.23 -5.56 3.90
N GLY A 57 11.97 -5.44 4.33
CA GLY A 57 11.10 -6.56 4.70
C GLY A 57 11.39 -7.16 6.06
N LYS A 58 12.22 -6.52 6.89
CA LYS A 58 12.62 -7.06 8.19
C LYS A 58 11.87 -6.41 9.33
N VAL A 59 11.22 -7.23 10.12
CA VAL A 59 10.50 -6.78 11.31
C VAL A 59 10.75 -7.70 12.50
N PRO A 60 10.91 -7.18 13.73
CA PRO A 60 10.89 -8.01 14.92
C PRO A 60 9.45 -8.59 15.12
N PRO A 61 9.27 -9.75 15.68
CA PRO A 61 10.26 -10.73 16.14
C PRO A 61 10.71 -11.72 15.06
N LEU A 62 10.37 -11.50 13.79
CA LEU A 62 10.66 -12.44 12.70
C LEU A 62 12.14 -12.40 12.30
N ASP A 63 12.76 -11.24 12.40
CA ASP A 63 14.17 -11.04 12.10
C ASP A 63 14.85 -10.31 13.27
N PRO A 64 15.79 -10.98 13.97
CA PRO A 64 16.51 -10.37 15.10
C PRO A 64 17.49 -9.27 14.66
N ASP A 65 17.83 -9.20 13.37
CA ASP A 65 18.72 -8.18 12.82
C ASP A 65 17.94 -6.99 12.22
N ALA A 66 16.61 -6.95 12.40
CA ALA A 66 15.79 -5.83 11.97
C ALA A 66 16.26 -4.52 12.62
N GLN A 67 16.41 -3.49 11.81
CA GLN A 67 16.82 -2.16 12.24
C GLN A 67 15.70 -1.16 12.01
N ALA A 68 15.61 -0.16 12.88
CA ALA A 68 14.54 0.82 12.84
C ALA A 68 15.06 2.21 12.47
N LEU A 69 14.14 3.00 11.93
CA LEU A 69 14.23 4.45 11.95
C LEU A 69 13.61 4.97 13.25
N VAL A 70 14.37 5.73 14.03
CA VAL A 70 13.91 6.34 15.28
C VAL A 70 13.80 7.85 15.11
N TRP A 71 12.60 8.38 15.15
CA TRP A 71 12.35 9.81 15.14
C TRP A 71 12.23 10.38 16.55
N GLN A 72 12.96 11.50 16.76
CA GLN A 72 12.87 12.27 17.99
C GLN A 72 12.07 13.56 17.72
N GLY A 73 10.77 13.56 18.06
CA GLY A 73 9.91 14.74 17.89
C GLY A 73 9.10 14.77 16.59
N GLY A 74 9.13 13.69 15.83
CA GLY A 74 8.37 13.57 14.59
C GLY A 74 9.11 14.08 13.35
N GLY A 75 8.50 13.86 12.19
CA GLY A 75 9.09 14.23 10.91
C GLY A 75 8.23 13.81 9.71
N VAL A 76 8.79 13.98 8.52
CA VAL A 76 8.13 13.62 7.26
C VAL A 76 9.06 12.74 6.42
N LEU A 77 8.58 11.55 6.06
CA LEU A 77 9.14 10.73 4.99
C LEU A 77 8.36 11.00 3.71
N VAL A 78 9.07 11.03 2.60
CA VAL A 78 8.49 11.14 1.27
C VAL A 78 8.87 9.90 0.48
N PHE A 79 7.87 9.28 -0.14
CA PHE A 79 8.00 8.19 -1.09
C PHE A 79 7.58 8.72 -2.46
N GLU A 80 8.43 8.57 -3.47
CA GLU A 80 8.22 9.12 -4.81
C GLU A 80 8.40 8.01 -5.86
N TRP A 81 7.47 7.94 -6.83
CA TRP A 81 7.51 7.01 -7.95
C TRP A 81 7.61 7.78 -9.27
N ASP A 82 8.19 7.14 -10.29
CA ASP A 82 8.32 7.74 -11.63
C ASP A 82 6.96 7.93 -12.31
N GLU A 83 5.97 7.12 -11.95
CA GLU A 83 4.61 7.15 -12.51
C GLU A 83 3.55 7.13 -11.40
N ALA A 84 2.35 7.61 -11.75
CA ALA A 84 1.23 7.63 -10.84
C ALA A 84 0.66 6.23 -10.63
N LEU A 85 0.45 5.85 -9.37
CA LEU A 85 -0.02 4.54 -8.94
C LEU A 85 -1.38 4.64 -8.25
N PRO A 86 -2.31 3.69 -8.50
CA PRO A 86 -3.56 3.59 -7.76
C PRO A 86 -3.30 3.00 -6.36
N LEU A 87 -3.24 3.85 -5.34
CA LEU A 87 -2.92 3.44 -3.98
C LEU A 87 -4.14 2.85 -3.26
N GLU A 88 -3.93 1.73 -2.55
CA GLU A 88 -4.94 1.06 -1.74
C GLU A 88 -4.78 1.34 -0.25
N LYS A 89 -3.59 1.07 0.30
CA LYS A 89 -3.31 1.16 1.73
C LYS A 89 -1.83 1.32 2.03
N VAL A 90 -1.56 1.74 3.26
CA VAL A 90 -0.22 1.77 3.86
C VAL A 90 -0.23 0.93 5.12
N ARG A 91 0.79 0.12 5.32
CA ARG A 91 1.07 -0.58 6.56
C ARG A 91 2.40 -0.10 7.13
N VAL A 92 2.45 0.09 8.43
CA VAL A 92 3.65 0.54 9.13
C VAL A 92 3.88 -0.38 10.31
N TYR A 93 5.08 -0.97 10.42
CA TYR A 93 5.47 -1.67 11.64
C TYR A 93 6.06 -0.67 12.64
N ILE A 94 5.28 -0.41 13.68
CA ILE A 94 5.66 0.48 14.77
C ILE A 94 6.47 -0.31 15.78
N GLY A 95 7.61 0.23 16.22
CA GLY A 95 8.44 -0.36 17.25
C GLY A 95 8.07 0.08 18.66
N GLU A 96 9.08 0.16 19.53
CA GLU A 96 8.92 0.42 20.97
C GLU A 96 8.40 1.83 21.31
N ILE A 97 8.55 2.78 20.39
CA ILE A 97 7.99 4.13 20.55
C ILE A 97 6.84 4.30 19.56
N GLY A 98 5.60 4.23 20.07
CA GLY A 98 4.39 4.41 19.28
C GLY A 98 3.85 5.84 19.32
N ASN A 99 3.44 6.36 18.18
CA ASN A 99 2.76 7.65 18.08
C ASN A 99 1.81 7.67 16.87
N ASN A 100 0.97 8.70 16.83
CA ASN A 100 0.09 8.97 15.71
C ASN A 100 0.91 9.35 14.47
N TYR A 101 0.47 8.91 13.33
CA TYR A 101 1.00 9.37 12.05
C TYR A 101 -0.13 9.65 11.06
N GLU A 102 0.19 10.42 10.06
CA GLU A 102 -0.70 10.80 8.97
C GLU A 102 -0.04 10.40 7.65
N VAL A 103 -0.83 9.90 6.71
CA VAL A 103 -0.39 9.61 5.35
C VAL A 103 -1.12 10.54 4.40
N ARG A 104 -0.37 11.21 3.53
CA ARG A 104 -0.87 12.13 2.50
C ARG A 104 -0.40 11.68 1.14
N ALA A 105 -1.31 11.50 0.21
CA ALA A 105 -1.03 11.15 -1.18
C ALA A 105 -1.18 12.39 -2.07
N TYR A 106 -0.29 12.54 -3.05
CA TYR A 106 -0.26 13.67 -3.98
C TYR A 106 -0.04 13.19 -5.42
N LEU A 107 -0.51 13.99 -6.37
CA LEU A 107 -0.33 13.77 -7.79
C LEU A 107 0.28 15.02 -8.45
N GLY A 108 1.37 14.85 -9.22
CA GLY A 108 2.02 15.89 -10.01
C GLY A 108 3.05 16.74 -9.27
N GLY A 109 3.42 16.39 -8.02
CA GLY A 109 4.45 17.08 -7.26
C GLY A 109 5.69 16.21 -7.11
N ARG A 110 6.86 16.75 -7.46
CA ARG A 110 8.13 16.05 -7.28
C ARG A 110 9.07 16.84 -6.37
N LEU A 111 9.93 16.12 -5.65
CA LEU A 111 11.06 16.73 -4.93
C LEU A 111 12.02 17.31 -5.95
N ASP A 112 12.68 18.42 -5.59
CA ASP A 112 13.78 18.91 -6.38
C ASP A 112 15.06 18.08 -6.14
N GLU A 113 16.10 18.32 -6.95
CA GLU A 113 17.37 17.60 -6.88
C GLU A 113 18.08 17.74 -5.52
N SER A 114 17.75 18.77 -4.74
CA SER A 114 18.28 18.97 -3.38
C SER A 114 17.54 18.15 -2.32
N GLY A 115 16.44 17.46 -2.68
CA GLY A 115 15.57 16.76 -1.76
C GLY A 115 14.63 17.69 -0.97
N ALA A 116 14.63 18.99 -1.29
CA ALA A 116 13.68 19.92 -0.74
C ALA A 116 12.31 19.73 -1.41
N ILE A 117 11.25 19.77 -0.61
CA ILE A 117 9.90 19.71 -1.14
C ILE A 117 9.62 21.01 -1.86
N ARG A 118 9.47 20.95 -3.20
CA ARG A 118 8.95 22.08 -3.96
C ARG A 118 7.47 22.26 -3.68
N GLU A 119 7.11 23.49 -3.40
CA GLU A 119 5.71 23.89 -3.44
C GLU A 119 5.37 24.41 -4.86
N PRO A 120 4.22 23.98 -5.43
CA PRO A 120 3.23 23.06 -4.87
C PRO A 120 3.68 21.58 -5.01
N LYS A 121 3.44 20.78 -3.97
CA LYS A 121 3.64 19.31 -3.94
C LYS A 121 2.75 18.54 -4.92
N GLY A 122 2.09 19.22 -5.82
CA GLY A 122 1.00 18.70 -6.61
C GLY A 122 -0.35 18.80 -5.91
N VAL A 123 -1.33 18.12 -6.49
CA VAL A 123 -2.68 18.08 -5.93
C VAL A 123 -2.76 16.95 -4.91
N ARG A 124 -3.16 17.27 -3.68
CA ARG A 124 -3.41 16.24 -2.67
C ARG A 124 -4.64 15.42 -3.04
N THR A 125 -4.44 14.13 -3.27
CA THR A 125 -5.49 13.19 -3.66
C THR A 125 -6.13 12.48 -2.48
N ALA A 126 -5.35 12.27 -1.38
CA ALA A 126 -5.88 11.68 -0.15
C ALA A 126 -5.12 12.14 1.10
N ARG A 127 -5.78 11.99 2.26
CA ARG A 127 -5.22 12.14 3.60
C ARG A 127 -5.91 11.15 4.53
N VAL A 128 -5.13 10.34 5.21
CA VAL A 128 -5.60 9.35 6.19
C VAL A 128 -4.72 9.40 7.44
N GLU A 129 -5.29 9.08 8.60
CA GLU A 129 -4.59 9.19 9.88
C GLU A 129 -4.69 7.86 10.64
N ASP A 130 -3.59 7.46 11.29
CA ASP A 130 -3.59 6.43 12.32
C ASP A 130 -3.43 7.09 13.69
N ASN A 131 -4.40 6.84 14.56
CA ASN A 131 -4.44 7.37 15.92
C ASN A 131 -4.30 6.27 16.99
N ALA A 132 -3.92 5.06 16.59
CA ALA A 132 -3.94 3.90 17.48
C ALA A 132 -2.84 3.92 18.56
N ARG A 133 -1.71 4.61 18.33
CA ARG A 133 -0.54 4.70 19.24
C ARG A 133 -0.09 3.33 19.74
N VAL A 134 -0.09 2.35 18.86
CA VAL A 134 0.34 1.00 19.18
C VAL A 134 1.86 0.88 19.19
N VAL A 135 2.39 -0.19 19.77
CA VAL A 135 3.83 -0.53 19.79
C VAL A 135 4.02 -2.00 19.42
N ASP A 136 5.19 -2.29 18.86
CA ASP A 136 5.64 -3.65 18.48
C ASP A 136 4.64 -4.43 17.60
N GLN A 137 3.99 -3.71 16.67
CA GLN A 137 3.03 -4.33 15.75
C GLN A 137 2.80 -3.52 14.47
N TRP A 138 2.16 -4.17 13.50
CA TRP A 138 1.65 -3.54 12.31
C TRP A 138 0.43 -2.66 12.60
N THR A 139 0.42 -1.47 11.98
CA THR A 139 -0.78 -0.66 11.80
C THR A 139 -1.12 -0.60 10.32
N GLU A 140 -2.35 -0.25 10.00
CA GLU A 140 -2.82 -0.20 8.62
C GLU A 140 -3.81 0.95 8.44
N VAL A 141 -3.61 1.75 7.39
CA VAL A 141 -4.55 2.80 6.97
C VAL A 141 -4.90 2.62 5.50
N PHE A 142 -6.18 2.78 5.18
CA PHE A 142 -6.70 2.62 3.82
C PHE A 142 -6.94 3.98 3.18
N PHE A 143 -6.55 4.11 1.92
CA PHE A 143 -6.90 5.27 1.12
C PHE A 143 -8.36 5.20 0.65
N PRO A 144 -9.01 6.36 0.40
CA PRO A 144 -10.29 6.38 -0.32
C PRO A 144 -10.17 5.70 -1.69
N GLU A 145 -11.25 5.04 -2.12
CA GLU A 145 -11.31 4.41 -3.45
C GLU A 145 -10.99 5.42 -4.58
N GLY A 146 -10.18 5.00 -5.54
CA GLY A 146 -9.76 5.84 -6.65
C GLY A 146 -8.62 6.81 -6.32
N THR A 147 -7.97 6.67 -5.16
CA THR A 147 -6.77 7.46 -4.83
C THR A 147 -5.63 7.11 -5.80
N VAL A 148 -5.15 8.10 -6.55
CA VAL A 148 -4.00 7.98 -7.45
C VAL A 148 -2.92 8.97 -7.01
N ALA A 149 -1.66 8.53 -6.94
CA ALA A 149 -0.55 9.36 -6.49
C ALA A 149 0.77 8.96 -7.16
N ASP A 150 1.63 9.91 -7.40
CA ASP A 150 3.03 9.73 -7.80
C ASP A 150 4.00 10.05 -6.65
N ASN A 151 3.48 10.59 -5.55
CA ASN A 151 4.24 10.75 -4.32
C ASN A 151 3.33 10.69 -3.09
N MET A 152 3.93 10.30 -1.95
CA MET A 152 3.24 10.13 -0.67
C MET A 152 4.13 10.63 0.47
N GLU A 153 3.52 11.28 1.43
CA GLU A 153 4.15 11.66 2.70
C GLU A 153 3.64 10.78 3.84
N LEU A 154 4.54 10.24 4.66
CA LEU A 154 4.25 9.75 5.98
C LEU A 154 4.72 10.78 6.99
N VAL A 155 3.79 11.37 7.74
CA VAL A 155 4.02 12.46 8.69
C VAL A 155 3.87 11.92 10.10
N ALA A 156 4.97 11.77 10.82
CA ALA A 156 4.94 11.42 12.24
C ALA A 156 4.68 12.67 13.08
N LEU A 157 3.69 12.59 13.96
CA LEU A 157 3.23 13.73 14.78
C LEU A 157 3.97 13.86 16.12
N GLY A 158 4.95 12.99 16.36
CA GLY A 158 5.79 12.97 17.56
C GLY A 158 6.86 11.89 17.44
N SER A 159 7.61 11.62 18.52
CA SER A 159 8.62 10.57 18.52
C SER A 159 7.98 9.22 18.18
N ILE A 160 8.61 8.48 17.28
CA ILE A 160 8.12 7.18 16.79
C ILE A 160 9.29 6.32 16.33
N THR A 161 9.19 5.01 16.53
CA THR A 161 10.09 4.01 15.97
C THR A 161 9.38 3.27 14.85
N ILE A 162 9.98 3.23 13.66
CA ILE A 162 9.44 2.56 12.47
C ILE A 162 10.46 1.55 11.97
N TYR A 163 10.07 0.27 11.87
CA TYR A 163 10.90 -0.78 11.28
C TYR A 163 10.65 -0.94 9.80
N GLU A 164 9.38 -0.90 9.39
CA GLU A 164 9.01 -1.22 8.00
C GLU A 164 7.81 -0.36 7.55
N VAL A 165 7.80 0.02 6.28
CA VAL A 165 6.68 0.67 5.61
C VAL A 165 6.34 -0.12 4.35
N GLU A 166 5.12 -0.63 4.25
CA GLU A 166 4.58 -1.24 3.06
C GLU A 166 3.51 -0.34 2.46
N ILE A 167 3.62 -0.05 1.16
CA ILE A 167 2.65 0.76 0.43
C ILE A 167 2.06 -0.12 -0.66
N TYR A 168 0.74 -0.33 -0.63
CA TYR A 168 0.06 -1.21 -1.55
C TYR A 168 -0.64 -0.42 -2.64
N ALA A 169 -0.31 -0.75 -3.90
CA ALA A 169 -1.01 -0.26 -5.07
C ALA A 169 -1.87 -1.37 -5.68
N LEU A 170 -3.04 -1.01 -6.18
CA LEU A 170 -3.92 -1.93 -6.91
C LEU A 170 -3.25 -2.37 -8.21
N ASN A 171 -3.39 -3.63 -8.58
CA ASN A 171 -2.93 -4.11 -9.87
C ASN A 171 -3.83 -3.53 -10.97
N GLU A 172 -3.27 -2.78 -11.93
CA GLU A 172 -4.03 -2.20 -13.04
C GLU A 172 -4.84 -3.21 -13.85
N HIS A 173 -4.41 -4.48 -13.87
CA HIS A 173 -5.13 -5.55 -14.56
C HIS A 173 -6.45 -5.97 -13.89
N ALA A 174 -6.64 -5.73 -12.59
CA ALA A 174 -7.88 -6.06 -11.90
C ALA A 174 -9.02 -5.09 -12.26
N THR A 175 -8.69 -3.81 -12.51
CA THR A 175 -9.69 -2.78 -12.88
C THR A 175 -10.06 -2.81 -14.36
N ALA A 176 -9.18 -3.25 -15.25
CA ALA A 176 -9.46 -3.31 -16.70
C ALA A 176 -10.49 -4.37 -17.08
N VAL A 177 -10.61 -5.46 -16.31
CA VAL A 177 -11.56 -6.55 -16.59
C VAL A 177 -13.00 -6.17 -16.23
N GLU A 178 -13.22 -5.41 -15.16
CA GLU A 178 -14.58 -4.98 -14.78
C GLU A 178 -15.16 -3.91 -15.71
N ASN A 179 -14.36 -2.96 -16.19
CA ASN A 179 -14.85 -1.88 -17.06
C ASN A 179 -15.16 -2.34 -18.49
N THR A 180 -14.53 -3.40 -19.02
CA THR A 180 -14.82 -3.91 -20.36
C THR A 180 -16.05 -4.80 -20.40
N GLY A 181 -16.45 -5.44 -19.30
CA GLY A 181 -17.62 -6.31 -19.22
C GLY A 181 -18.95 -5.55 -19.28
N TRP A 182 -19.07 -4.46 -18.55
CA TRP A 182 -20.33 -3.70 -18.44
C TRP A 182 -20.62 -2.80 -19.64
N GLY A 183 -19.60 -2.27 -20.32
CA GLY A 183 -19.76 -1.44 -21.51
C GLY A 183 -20.32 -2.18 -22.72
N ARG A 184 -20.01 -3.46 -22.90
CA ARG A 184 -20.49 -4.28 -24.02
C ARG A 184 -21.94 -4.76 -23.87
N VAL A 185 -22.42 -4.98 -22.64
CA VAL A 185 -23.79 -5.42 -22.40
C VAL A 185 -24.81 -4.31 -22.67
N LYS A 186 -24.47 -3.05 -22.46
CA LYS A 186 -25.38 -1.93 -22.72
C LYS A 186 -25.55 -1.58 -24.21
N MET A 187 -24.61 -1.95 -25.08
CA MET A 187 -24.75 -1.69 -26.52
C MET A 187 -25.53 -2.76 -27.30
N ALA A 188 -25.72 -3.96 -26.73
CA ALA A 188 -26.44 -5.05 -27.38
C ALA A 188 -27.97 -4.95 -27.25
N HIS A 189 -28.51 -3.97 -26.50
CA HIS A 189 -29.95 -3.83 -26.24
C HIS A 189 -30.53 -2.49 -26.70
N ARG A 190 -30.18 -2.01 -27.92
CA ARG A 190 -30.99 -1.00 -28.61
C ARG A 190 -31.88 -1.70 -29.63
N PRO A 191 -33.21 -1.80 -29.42
CA PRO A 191 -34.13 -2.21 -30.46
C PRO A 191 -34.15 -1.12 -31.57
N GLN A 192 -34.09 -1.58 -32.82
CA GLN A 192 -34.34 -0.76 -34.00
C GLN A 192 -35.83 -0.42 -34.06
#